data_a9bc807ace65376ac64b9cf8eb0927de
#
_entry.id   a9bc807ace65376ac64b9cf8eb0927de
#
_cell.length_a   1.000
_cell.length_b   1.000
_cell.length_c   1.000
_cell.angle_alpha   90.00
_cell.angle_beta   90.00
_cell.angle_gamma   90.00
#
_symmetry.space_group_name_H-M   'P 1'
#
loop_
_entity.id
_entity.type
_entity.pdbx_description
1 polymer ?
#
loop_
_entity_poly.entity_id
_entity_poly.type
_entity_poly.pdbx_seq_one_letter_code
_entity_poly.pdbx_strand_id
1 'polypeptide(L)'
;MKHLSLAALAALALLAGCDAGKQGSNASAQSAATAAATAPIATNVTGTVTMHDPVAVNPGSKLDVKLVDVAQQEIVVAEKTFDVSGNPPFNFTLDLDPSKISRTRTYVVNVILTDGDRRFMPALNSPVLTGGAPATAQIVVNPEPTPAEKLKDEFTKLQAKIGGMKKVDGTYTTDDASIGWDAFAETSHVRFVRVNTEYDKGGRTSVKYAFADDKPMFVKQQGGATVGWSNTGEAVVNEKQGGGSLGDKELEPIHDAAMKAFQMAQEKVDASKKK
;
A
#
# COMPACT_ATOMS: atom_id res chain seq x y z
N MET A 1 39.26 19.98 -40.34
CA MET A 1 40.71 20.15 -40.50
C MET A 1 41.36 19.08 -39.65
N LYS A 2 41.80 17.98 -40.34
CA LYS A 2 43.24 17.55 -40.41
C LYS A 2 43.80 17.12 -39.05
N HIS A 3 44.34 15.95 -38.78
CA HIS A 3 45.05 14.85 -39.51
C HIS A 3 45.13 13.67 -38.53
N LEU A 4 44.85 12.42 -38.85
CA LEU A 4 45.72 11.37 -39.46
C LEU A 4 47.09 11.17 -38.82
N SER A 5 47.31 9.94 -38.31
CA SER A 5 48.50 9.06 -38.50
C SER A 5 48.44 7.93 -37.47
N LEU A 6 48.18 6.72 -37.71
CA LEU A 6 48.83 5.58 -38.39
C LEU A 6 50.29 5.33 -37.98
N ALA A 7 50.54 4.23 -37.22
CA ALA A 7 51.72 3.37 -37.43
C ALA A 7 51.53 2.02 -36.71
N ALA A 8 51.56 0.98 -37.46
CA ALA A 8 51.67 -0.42 -37.11
C ALA A 8 53.11 -0.79 -36.79
N LEU A 9 53.32 -1.80 -35.93
CA LEU A 9 54.41 -2.78 -36.19
C LEU A 9 54.12 -4.10 -35.45
N ALA A 10 54.20 -5.16 -36.21
CA ALA A 10 54.08 -6.54 -35.81
C ALA A 10 55.41 -7.08 -35.25
N ALA A 11 55.33 -8.03 -34.32
CA ALA A 11 56.37 -9.00 -34.09
C ALA A 11 55.75 -10.32 -33.64
N LEU A 12 55.85 -11.32 -34.52
CA LEU A 12 55.62 -12.75 -34.24
C LEU A 12 56.76 -13.27 -33.34
N ALA A 13 56.39 -14.09 -32.36
CA ALA A 13 57.27 -15.10 -31.80
C ALA A 13 56.40 -16.33 -31.45
N LEU A 14 56.57 -17.38 -32.23
CA LEU A 14 56.15 -18.75 -31.97
C LEU A 14 57.06 -19.35 -30.91
N LEU A 15 56.51 -19.94 -29.87
CA LEU A 15 57.10 -21.10 -29.17
C LEU A 15 55.99 -22.00 -28.64
N ALA A 16 56.04 -23.22 -29.12
CA ALA A 16 55.22 -24.34 -28.70
C ALA A 16 55.64 -24.80 -27.31
N GLY A 17 54.65 -25.20 -26.48
CA GLY A 17 54.84 -25.80 -25.18
C GLY A 17 53.58 -26.43 -24.66
N CYS A 18 53.50 -27.75 -24.85
CA CYS A 18 52.67 -28.79 -24.28
C CYS A 18 51.72 -28.47 -23.13
N ASP A 19 50.49 -28.80 -23.35
CA ASP A 19 49.66 -29.78 -22.61
C ASP A 19 49.94 -29.96 -21.12
N ALA A 20 49.04 -29.42 -20.30
CA ALA A 20 48.60 -30.00 -19.01
C ALA A 20 47.41 -29.23 -18.42
N GLY A 21 46.22 -29.84 -18.36
CA GLY A 21 45.34 -29.65 -17.21
C GLY A 21 44.28 -28.59 -17.26
N LYS A 22 43.36 -28.64 -18.20
CA LYS A 22 42.00 -28.14 -17.96
C LYS A 22 41.24 -29.11 -17.04
N GLN A 23 41.52 -29.04 -15.76
CA GLN A 23 40.75 -29.79 -14.76
C GLN A 23 40.89 -29.08 -13.41
N GLY A 24 40.21 -27.93 -13.23
CA GLY A 24 40.33 -27.17 -11.98
C GLY A 24 39.15 -26.27 -11.61
N SER A 25 38.21 -25.99 -12.51
CA SER A 25 37.13 -25.07 -12.20
C SER A 25 35.80 -25.72 -11.79
N ASN A 26 35.60 -27.02 -12.05
CA ASN A 26 34.36 -27.70 -11.66
C ASN A 26 34.44 -28.34 -10.25
N ALA A 27 35.63 -28.60 -9.73
CA ALA A 27 35.80 -29.20 -8.42
C ALA A 27 35.48 -28.23 -7.26
N SER A 28 35.78 -26.93 -7.45
CA SER A 28 35.56 -25.93 -6.40
C SER A 28 34.07 -25.59 -6.25
N ALA A 29 33.32 -25.53 -7.35
CA ALA A 29 31.86 -25.28 -7.29
C ALA A 29 31.11 -26.49 -6.76
N GLN A 30 31.56 -27.71 -7.12
CA GLN A 30 30.92 -28.92 -6.68
C GLN A 30 31.24 -29.26 -5.21
N SER A 31 32.43 -28.90 -4.72
CA SER A 31 32.80 -29.01 -3.30
C SER A 31 32.02 -28.02 -2.43
N ALA A 32 31.78 -26.78 -2.92
CA ALA A 32 30.99 -25.81 -2.18
C ALA A 32 29.51 -26.23 -2.10
N ALA A 33 28.93 -26.74 -3.19
CA ALA A 33 27.57 -27.23 -3.22
C ALA A 33 27.38 -28.48 -2.31
N THR A 34 28.37 -29.39 -2.28
CA THR A 34 28.31 -30.58 -1.42
C THR A 34 28.51 -30.21 0.05
N ALA A 35 29.35 -29.22 0.38
CA ALA A 35 29.54 -28.73 1.73
C ALA A 35 28.28 -28.03 2.27
N ALA A 36 27.58 -27.28 1.42
CA ALA A 36 26.30 -26.63 1.78
C ALA A 36 25.17 -27.66 2.05
N ALA A 37 25.19 -28.79 1.33
CA ALA A 37 24.19 -29.85 1.51
C ALA A 37 24.38 -30.66 2.81
N THR A 38 25.60 -30.68 3.42
CA THR A 38 25.94 -31.42 4.62
C THR A 38 25.96 -30.58 5.90
N ALA A 39 25.97 -29.23 5.79
CA ALA A 39 25.94 -28.36 6.96
C ALA A 39 24.64 -28.56 7.77
N PRO A 40 24.69 -28.55 9.12
CA PRO A 40 23.47 -28.61 9.94
C PRO A 40 22.55 -27.41 9.62
N ILE A 41 21.23 -27.67 9.65
CA ILE A 41 20.24 -26.60 9.54
C ILE A 41 20.36 -25.73 10.78
N ALA A 42 20.37 -24.40 10.59
CA ALA A 42 20.43 -23.48 11.70
C ALA A 42 19.20 -23.60 12.61
N THR A 43 19.39 -23.39 13.89
CA THR A 43 18.32 -23.40 14.90
C THR A 43 17.61 -22.08 15.06
N ASN A 44 18.05 -21.06 14.37
CA ASN A 44 17.41 -19.74 14.31
C ASN A 44 17.69 -19.04 12.98
N VAL A 45 16.84 -18.08 12.67
CA VAL A 45 17.08 -17.04 11.64
C VAL A 45 17.16 -15.69 12.34
N THR A 46 18.22 -14.97 12.08
CA THR A 46 18.39 -13.59 12.55
C THR A 46 18.20 -12.61 11.42
N GLY A 47 17.86 -11.36 11.74
CA GLY A 47 17.78 -10.35 10.69
C GLY A 47 17.57 -8.95 11.22
N THR A 48 17.57 -8.04 10.27
CA THR A 48 17.40 -6.63 10.51
C THR A 48 16.31 -6.10 9.57
N VAL A 49 15.36 -5.34 10.12
CA VAL A 49 14.30 -4.67 9.39
C VAL A 49 14.62 -3.18 9.35
N THR A 50 14.69 -2.63 8.14
CA THR A 50 14.90 -1.22 7.87
C THR A 50 13.75 -0.66 7.04
N MET A 51 13.69 0.65 6.88
CA MET A 51 12.74 1.34 6.01
C MET A 51 13.49 2.07 4.89
N HIS A 52 12.87 2.17 3.70
CA HIS A 52 13.43 2.97 2.62
C HIS A 52 13.53 4.45 3.04
N ASP A 53 12.44 4.99 3.59
CA ASP A 53 12.39 6.29 4.22
C ASP A 53 12.20 6.08 5.73
N PRO A 54 13.29 6.19 6.53
CA PRO A 54 13.22 5.88 7.95
C PRO A 54 12.32 6.85 8.72
N VAL A 55 11.32 6.30 9.40
CA VAL A 55 10.46 7.05 10.34
C VAL A 55 10.48 6.36 11.69
N ALA A 56 10.38 7.14 12.76
CA ALA A 56 10.20 6.58 14.08
C ALA A 56 8.81 5.97 14.22
N VAL A 57 8.73 4.75 14.76
CA VAL A 57 7.44 4.11 15.09
C VAL A 57 7.07 4.34 16.54
N ASN A 58 5.78 4.36 16.82
CA ASN A 58 5.24 4.65 18.13
C ASN A 58 5.49 3.51 19.13
N PRO A 59 5.50 3.77 20.44
CA PRO A 59 5.44 2.72 21.45
C PRO A 59 4.19 1.86 21.26
N GLY A 60 4.37 0.54 21.32
CA GLY A 60 3.30 -0.44 21.07
C GLY A 60 3.21 -0.94 19.64
N SER A 61 4.06 -0.46 18.72
CA SER A 61 4.19 -1.03 17.38
C SER A 61 4.67 -2.47 17.44
N LYS A 62 4.19 -3.28 16.50
CA LYS A 62 4.46 -4.72 16.43
C LYS A 62 5.22 -5.07 15.17
N LEU A 63 6.24 -5.88 15.31
CA LEU A 63 6.98 -6.50 14.21
C LEU A 63 6.67 -7.99 14.18
N ASP A 64 5.84 -8.42 13.27
CA ASP A 64 5.51 -9.82 13.04
C ASP A 64 6.50 -10.41 12.06
N VAL A 65 7.20 -11.47 12.47
CA VAL A 65 8.19 -12.17 11.66
C VAL A 65 7.75 -13.62 11.50
N LYS A 66 7.65 -14.08 10.26
CA LYS A 66 7.23 -15.44 9.92
C LYS A 66 8.22 -16.10 8.96
N LEU A 67 8.54 -17.35 9.20
CA LEU A 67 9.20 -18.21 8.24
C LEU A 67 8.16 -19.03 7.50
N VAL A 68 8.09 -18.90 6.18
CA VAL A 68 7.11 -19.58 5.35
C VAL A 68 7.77 -20.37 4.24
N ASP A 69 7.16 -21.49 3.87
CA ASP A 69 7.54 -22.29 2.71
C ASP A 69 6.98 -21.64 1.44
N VAL A 70 7.84 -21.35 0.46
CA VAL A 70 7.44 -20.67 -0.79
C VAL A 70 6.42 -21.50 -1.59
N ALA A 71 6.51 -22.82 -1.56
CA ALA A 71 5.60 -23.72 -2.27
C ALA A 71 4.24 -23.87 -1.56
N GLN A 72 4.20 -23.60 -0.25
CA GLN A 72 3.01 -23.73 0.60
C GLN A 72 2.91 -22.51 1.53
N GLN A 73 2.67 -21.34 0.97
CA GLN A 73 2.69 -20.06 1.71
C GLN A 73 1.71 -19.99 2.89
N GLU A 74 0.73 -20.87 2.94
CA GLU A 74 -0.18 -21.01 4.09
C GLU A 74 0.45 -21.73 5.28
N ILE A 75 1.59 -22.45 5.06
CA ILE A 75 2.27 -23.16 6.13
C ILE A 75 3.32 -22.25 6.74
N VAL A 76 3.02 -21.76 7.93
CA VAL A 76 3.97 -21.04 8.79
C VAL A 76 4.81 -22.06 9.53
N VAL A 77 6.12 -22.05 9.29
CA VAL A 77 7.08 -22.97 9.91
C VAL A 77 7.49 -22.48 11.30
N ALA A 78 7.67 -21.17 11.43
CA ALA A 78 7.93 -20.48 12.69
C ALA A 78 7.42 -19.05 12.61
N GLU A 79 6.95 -18.51 13.74
CA GLU A 79 6.52 -17.12 13.83
C GLU A 79 6.84 -16.52 15.19
N LYS A 80 7.07 -15.22 15.22
CA LYS A 80 7.27 -14.44 16.45
C LYS A 80 6.92 -12.98 16.22
N THR A 81 6.25 -12.41 17.22
CA THR A 81 5.94 -10.98 17.26
C THR A 81 6.89 -10.29 18.25
N PHE A 82 7.43 -9.16 17.85
CA PHE A 82 8.31 -8.32 18.65
C PHE A 82 7.66 -6.96 18.89
N ASP A 83 7.77 -6.46 20.11
CA ASP A 83 7.46 -5.07 20.42
C ASP A 83 8.63 -4.19 19.95
N VAL A 84 8.31 -3.19 19.16
CA VAL A 84 9.30 -2.25 18.63
C VAL A 84 8.84 -0.81 18.82
N SER A 85 9.81 0.11 18.91
CA SER A 85 9.54 1.55 19.01
C SER A 85 10.77 2.34 18.58
N GLY A 86 10.57 3.61 18.25
CA GLY A 86 11.65 4.50 17.84
C GLY A 86 12.12 4.27 16.40
N ASN A 87 13.36 4.58 16.12
CA ASN A 87 13.90 4.52 14.76
C ASN A 87 14.40 3.12 14.38
N PRO A 88 14.20 2.67 13.12
CA PRO A 88 14.87 1.50 12.60
C PRO A 88 16.40 1.73 12.59
N PRO A 89 17.24 0.67 12.58
CA PRO A 89 16.89 -0.72 12.29
C PRO A 89 16.33 -1.50 13.49
N PHE A 90 15.38 -2.41 13.21
CA PHE A 90 14.83 -3.34 14.21
C PHE A 90 15.43 -4.71 13.98
N ASN A 91 16.08 -5.28 15.01
CA ASN A 91 16.68 -6.60 14.96
C ASN A 91 15.67 -7.65 15.41
N PHE A 92 15.73 -8.83 14.81
CA PHE A 92 14.93 -9.97 15.22
C PHE A 92 15.75 -11.27 15.28
N THR A 93 15.28 -12.19 16.09
CA THR A 93 15.74 -13.58 16.13
C THR A 93 14.52 -14.50 16.19
N LEU A 94 14.37 -15.33 15.18
CA LEU A 94 13.30 -16.30 15.05
C LEU A 94 13.87 -17.70 15.31
N ASP A 95 13.46 -18.31 16.42
CA ASP A 95 13.87 -19.66 16.80
C ASP A 95 13.15 -20.69 15.91
N LEU A 96 13.88 -21.72 15.52
CA LEU A 96 13.44 -22.75 14.58
C LEU A 96 13.53 -24.13 15.17
N ASP A 97 12.62 -24.97 14.75
CA ASP A 97 12.76 -26.44 14.89
C ASP A 97 13.36 -26.99 13.58
N PRO A 98 14.64 -27.42 13.58
CA PRO A 98 15.29 -27.94 12.38
C PRO A 98 14.59 -29.14 11.77
N SER A 99 13.82 -29.89 12.55
CA SER A 99 13.08 -31.08 12.09
C SER A 99 11.93 -30.70 11.13
N LYS A 100 11.45 -29.43 11.17
CA LYS A 100 10.43 -28.90 10.28
C LYS A 100 10.99 -28.32 8.98
N ILE A 101 12.33 -28.26 8.84
CA ILE A 101 12.99 -27.65 7.68
C ILE A 101 13.43 -28.75 6.72
N SER A 102 12.88 -28.76 5.51
CA SER A 102 13.31 -29.66 4.43
C SER A 102 14.37 -28.98 3.56
N ARG A 103 15.50 -29.63 3.32
CA ARG A 103 16.59 -29.12 2.48
C ARG A 103 16.21 -28.91 1.01
N THR A 104 15.15 -29.59 0.56
CA THR A 104 14.66 -29.52 -0.81
C THR A 104 13.63 -28.42 -1.05
N ARG A 105 13.23 -27.71 0.02
CA ARG A 105 12.25 -26.61 -0.04
C ARG A 105 12.94 -25.26 0.07
N THR A 106 12.27 -24.24 -0.37
CA THR A 106 12.72 -22.84 -0.26
C THR A 106 11.90 -22.14 0.82
N TYR A 107 12.59 -21.51 1.75
CA TYR A 107 11.98 -20.75 2.83
C TYR A 107 12.28 -19.27 2.68
N VAL A 108 11.33 -18.42 3.02
CA VAL A 108 11.48 -16.97 3.05
C VAL A 108 11.03 -16.41 4.38
N VAL A 109 11.65 -15.30 4.78
CA VAL A 109 11.19 -14.52 5.93
C VAL A 109 10.18 -13.50 5.41
N ASN A 110 8.96 -13.58 5.91
CA ASN A 110 7.90 -12.60 5.72
C ASN A 110 7.83 -11.73 6.97
N VAL A 111 7.78 -10.41 6.78
CA VAL A 111 7.76 -9.42 7.84
C VAL A 111 6.63 -8.46 7.64
N ILE A 112 5.90 -8.15 8.71
CA ILE A 112 4.92 -7.08 8.76
C ILE A 112 5.22 -6.22 9.99
N LEU A 113 5.48 -4.94 9.78
CA LEU A 113 5.57 -3.97 10.86
C LEU A 113 4.27 -3.18 10.90
N THR A 114 3.62 -3.14 12.06
CA THR A 114 2.35 -2.43 12.28
C THR A 114 2.56 -1.32 13.29
N ASP A 115 2.21 -0.09 12.90
CA ASP A 115 2.24 1.12 13.75
C ASP A 115 0.87 1.82 13.67
N GLY A 116 0.02 1.58 14.67
CA GLY A 116 -1.40 1.97 14.62
C GLY A 116 -2.09 1.36 13.40
N ASP A 117 -2.69 2.20 12.57
CA ASP A 117 -3.37 1.78 11.34
C ASP A 117 -2.41 1.59 10.15
N ARG A 118 -1.14 1.97 10.31
CA ARG A 118 -0.14 1.87 9.25
C ARG A 118 0.57 0.54 9.29
N ARG A 119 0.61 -0.13 8.14
CA ARG A 119 1.40 -1.32 7.92
C ARG A 119 2.58 -1.01 7.02
N PHE A 120 3.70 -1.67 7.30
CA PHE A 120 4.90 -1.63 6.47
C PHE A 120 5.22 -3.06 6.05
N MET A 121 5.41 -3.27 4.76
CA MET A 121 5.67 -4.60 4.20
C MET A 121 6.86 -4.57 3.25
N PRO A 122 7.62 -5.67 3.14
CA PRO A 122 8.70 -5.78 2.17
C PRO A 122 8.15 -5.89 0.75
N ALA A 123 8.82 -5.26 -0.20
CA ALA A 123 8.51 -5.44 -1.62
C ALA A 123 8.93 -6.84 -2.12
N LEU A 124 9.96 -7.42 -1.51
CA LEU A 124 10.51 -8.74 -1.84
C LEU A 124 10.80 -9.52 -0.56
N ASN A 125 10.47 -10.79 -0.56
CA ASN A 125 10.80 -11.68 0.53
C ASN A 125 12.25 -12.16 0.41
N SER A 126 12.94 -12.30 1.56
CA SER A 126 14.33 -12.75 1.63
C SER A 126 14.39 -14.26 1.81
N PRO A 127 14.99 -15.02 0.88
CA PRO A 127 15.22 -16.45 1.03
C PRO A 127 16.27 -16.71 2.14
N VAL A 128 16.04 -17.76 2.90
CA VAL A 128 16.92 -18.16 4.03
C VAL A 128 17.07 -19.68 4.13
N LEU A 129 18.09 -20.15 4.84
CA LEU A 129 18.33 -21.52 5.33
C LEU A 129 18.66 -22.59 4.29
N THR A 130 18.06 -22.54 3.11
CA THR A 130 18.15 -23.61 2.11
C THR A 130 18.61 -23.09 0.75
N GLY A 131 19.05 -23.99 -0.14
CA GLY A 131 19.52 -23.60 -1.48
C GLY A 131 20.80 -22.72 -1.47
N GLY A 132 21.61 -22.78 -0.38
CA GLY A 132 22.78 -21.91 -0.22
C GLY A 132 22.47 -20.54 0.40
N ALA A 133 21.20 -20.25 0.72
CA ALA A 133 20.82 -19.02 1.39
C ALA A 133 21.28 -19.02 2.87
N PRO A 134 21.73 -17.88 3.40
CA PRO A 134 22.18 -17.76 4.79
C PRO A 134 21.01 -17.88 5.79
N ALA A 135 21.33 -18.08 7.07
CA ALA A 135 20.36 -17.99 8.16
C ALA A 135 20.18 -16.54 8.66
N THR A 136 20.44 -15.57 7.79
CA THR A 136 20.31 -14.14 8.09
C THR A 136 19.51 -13.43 7.01
N ALA A 137 18.71 -12.43 7.37
CA ALA A 137 17.93 -11.64 6.44
C ALA A 137 18.11 -10.14 6.69
N GLN A 138 18.27 -9.36 5.61
CA GLN A 138 18.16 -7.91 5.64
C GLN A 138 16.90 -7.53 4.86
N ILE A 139 15.96 -6.89 5.54
CA ILE A 139 14.62 -6.65 5.01
C ILE A 139 14.35 -5.16 5.00
N VAL A 140 13.98 -4.63 3.84
CA VAL A 140 13.53 -3.25 3.70
C VAL A 140 12.01 -3.25 3.55
N VAL A 141 11.31 -2.56 4.46
CA VAL A 141 9.86 -2.44 4.43
C VAL A 141 9.44 -1.05 3.95
N ASN A 142 8.30 -1.00 3.24
CA ASN A 142 7.68 0.21 2.74
C ASN A 142 6.28 0.39 3.36
N PRO A 143 5.84 1.63 3.61
CA PRO A 143 4.51 1.88 4.12
C PRO A 143 3.43 1.48 3.10
N GLU A 144 2.41 0.76 3.55
CA GLU A 144 1.17 0.62 2.80
C GLU A 144 0.25 1.81 3.08
N PRO A 145 -0.51 2.27 2.08
CA PRO A 145 -1.53 3.29 2.31
C PRO A 145 -2.56 2.80 3.35
N THR A 146 -2.86 3.65 4.34
CA THR A 146 -3.91 3.37 5.31
C THR A 146 -5.30 3.33 4.65
N PRO A 147 -6.33 2.73 5.29
CA PRO A 147 -7.70 2.79 4.78
C PRO A 147 -8.18 4.23 4.52
N ALA A 148 -7.83 5.16 5.39
CA ALA A 148 -8.16 6.58 5.24
C ALA A 148 -7.46 7.21 4.01
N GLU A 149 -6.19 6.92 3.80
CA GLU A 149 -5.44 7.40 2.63
C GLU A 149 -5.98 6.82 1.31
N LYS A 150 -6.29 5.52 1.28
CA LYS A 150 -6.92 4.87 0.13
C LYS A 150 -8.25 5.54 -0.23
N LEU A 151 -9.09 5.80 0.76
CA LEU A 151 -10.39 6.42 0.55
C LEU A 151 -10.29 7.87 0.07
N LYS A 152 -9.33 8.66 0.61
CA LYS A 152 -9.03 10.02 0.14
C LYS A 152 -8.52 10.03 -1.32
N ASP A 153 -7.70 9.05 -1.68
CA ASP A 153 -7.21 8.89 -3.04
C ASP A 153 -8.34 8.49 -4.00
N GLU A 154 -9.22 7.57 -3.60
CA GLU A 154 -10.43 7.20 -4.37
C GLU A 154 -11.35 8.40 -4.59
N PHE A 155 -11.60 9.20 -3.56
CA PHE A 155 -12.37 10.44 -3.70
C PHE A 155 -11.72 11.40 -4.70
N THR A 156 -10.41 11.58 -4.63
CA THR A 156 -9.65 12.46 -5.53
C THR A 156 -9.72 11.96 -6.97
N LYS A 157 -9.54 10.66 -7.18
CA LYS A 157 -9.67 10.01 -8.50
C LYS A 157 -11.08 10.14 -9.06
N LEU A 158 -12.11 9.94 -8.23
CA LEU A 158 -13.49 10.11 -8.64
C LEU A 158 -13.75 11.56 -9.06
N GLN A 159 -13.31 12.55 -8.27
CA GLN A 159 -13.47 13.96 -8.58
C GLN A 159 -12.78 14.34 -9.91
N ALA A 160 -11.65 13.74 -10.24
CA ALA A 160 -10.97 13.97 -11.52
C ALA A 160 -11.74 13.39 -12.73
N LYS A 161 -12.57 12.36 -12.53
CA LYS A 161 -13.32 11.68 -13.59
C LYS A 161 -14.70 12.26 -13.88
N ILE A 162 -15.23 13.17 -13.04
CA ILE A 162 -16.60 13.69 -13.18
C ILE A 162 -16.88 14.38 -14.52
N GLY A 163 -15.86 14.95 -15.18
CA GLY A 163 -16.00 15.57 -16.50
C GLY A 163 -16.45 14.64 -17.62
N GLY A 164 -16.25 13.33 -17.46
CA GLY A 164 -16.72 12.29 -18.39
C GLY A 164 -18.06 11.64 -18.03
N MET A 165 -18.68 12.06 -16.92
CA MET A 165 -19.94 11.49 -16.42
C MET A 165 -21.16 12.28 -16.93
N LYS A 166 -22.32 11.62 -16.92
CA LYS A 166 -23.59 12.29 -17.17
C LYS A 166 -23.88 13.27 -16.06
N LYS A 167 -24.01 14.57 -16.41
CA LYS A 167 -24.36 15.63 -15.46
C LYS A 167 -25.88 15.81 -15.41
N VAL A 168 -26.41 15.96 -14.20
CA VAL A 168 -27.72 16.54 -13.90
C VAL A 168 -27.56 17.61 -12.85
N ASP A 169 -28.44 18.59 -12.83
CA ASP A 169 -28.38 19.70 -11.87
C ASP A 169 -29.76 20.17 -11.46
N GLY A 170 -29.82 20.98 -10.43
CA GLY A 170 -31.03 21.59 -9.95
C GLY A 170 -30.76 22.71 -8.94
N THR A 171 -31.84 23.44 -8.64
CA THR A 171 -31.82 24.52 -7.64
C THR A 171 -33.07 24.42 -6.79
N TYR A 172 -32.99 24.87 -5.55
CA TYR A 172 -34.11 25.11 -4.68
C TYR A 172 -33.75 26.21 -3.66
N THR A 173 -34.77 26.79 -3.02
CA THR A 173 -34.58 27.81 -1.99
C THR A 173 -35.16 27.36 -0.67
N THR A 174 -34.57 27.83 0.40
CA THR A 174 -35.07 27.76 1.78
C THR A 174 -35.41 29.19 2.23
N ASP A 175 -35.86 29.33 3.47
CA ASP A 175 -36.24 30.65 4.03
C ASP A 175 -35.05 31.62 4.16
N ASP A 176 -33.81 31.11 4.12
CA ASP A 176 -32.59 31.87 4.39
C ASP A 176 -31.44 31.61 3.41
N ALA A 177 -31.67 30.79 2.37
CA ALA A 177 -30.62 30.45 1.41
C ALA A 177 -31.12 29.97 0.05
N SER A 178 -30.31 30.19 -0.97
CA SER A 178 -30.43 29.59 -2.29
C SER A 178 -29.43 28.42 -2.41
N ILE A 179 -29.91 27.26 -2.83
CA ILE A 179 -29.12 26.04 -2.96
C ILE A 179 -29.09 25.60 -4.43
N GLY A 180 -27.89 25.53 -4.98
CA GLY A 180 -27.62 24.92 -6.29
C GLY A 180 -26.85 23.63 -6.13
N TRP A 181 -27.17 22.62 -6.94
CA TRP A 181 -26.47 21.37 -6.92
C TRP A 181 -26.21 20.81 -8.31
N ASP A 182 -25.06 20.13 -8.43
CA ASP A 182 -24.66 19.36 -9.61
C ASP A 182 -24.46 17.91 -9.17
N ALA A 183 -24.95 16.96 -9.94
CA ALA A 183 -24.69 15.55 -9.75
C ALA A 183 -24.13 14.89 -11.01
N PHE A 184 -23.27 13.92 -10.81
CA PHE A 184 -22.55 13.21 -11.86
C PHE A 184 -22.80 11.71 -11.71
N ALA A 185 -23.34 11.11 -12.78
CA ALA A 185 -23.73 9.70 -12.81
C ALA A 185 -22.92 8.91 -13.81
N GLU A 186 -22.52 7.70 -13.41
CA GLU A 186 -21.89 6.69 -14.24
C GLU A 186 -22.84 5.49 -14.37
N THR A 187 -23.08 5.02 -15.59
CA THR A 187 -24.01 3.89 -15.84
C THR A 187 -25.36 4.05 -15.12
N SER A 188 -25.84 5.30 -15.00
CA SER A 188 -27.11 5.62 -14.35
C SER A 188 -27.14 5.61 -12.82
N HIS A 189 -26.03 5.42 -12.16
CA HIS A 189 -25.88 5.53 -10.72
C HIS A 189 -25.15 6.83 -10.38
N VAL A 190 -25.67 7.60 -9.44
CA VAL A 190 -25.05 8.82 -8.96
C VAL A 190 -23.73 8.46 -8.24
N ARG A 191 -22.63 9.05 -8.70
CA ARG A 191 -21.29 8.81 -8.13
C ARG A 191 -20.79 10.02 -7.34
N PHE A 192 -21.24 11.21 -7.71
CA PHE A 192 -20.74 12.44 -7.09
C PHE A 192 -21.83 13.50 -7.11
N VAL A 193 -22.00 14.22 -5.99
CA VAL A 193 -22.89 15.37 -5.86
C VAL A 193 -22.11 16.53 -5.25
N ARG A 194 -22.28 17.72 -5.83
CA ARG A 194 -21.77 18.97 -5.25
C ARG A 194 -22.96 19.87 -4.95
N VAL A 195 -23.08 20.28 -3.70
CA VAL A 195 -24.10 21.22 -3.23
C VAL A 195 -23.43 22.53 -2.85
N ASN A 196 -23.90 23.63 -3.42
CA ASN A 196 -23.44 24.97 -3.11
C ASN A 196 -24.61 25.75 -2.50
N THR A 197 -24.41 26.32 -1.33
CA THR A 197 -25.39 27.11 -0.61
C THR A 197 -24.93 28.57 -0.57
N GLU A 198 -25.81 29.50 -0.95
CA GLU A 198 -25.60 30.93 -0.82
C GLU A 198 -26.65 31.48 0.15
N TYR A 199 -26.17 32.01 1.28
CA TYR A 199 -27.05 32.51 2.32
C TYR A 199 -27.46 33.96 2.07
N ASP A 200 -28.72 34.33 2.33
CA ASP A 200 -29.28 35.66 2.11
C ASP A 200 -28.56 36.76 2.92
N LYS A 201 -28.05 36.39 4.12
CA LYS A 201 -27.25 37.27 4.97
C LYS A 201 -25.76 37.32 4.56
N GLY A 202 -25.43 36.74 3.44
CA GLY A 202 -24.05 36.62 2.93
C GLY A 202 -23.33 35.39 3.44
N GLY A 203 -22.36 34.94 2.65
CA GLY A 203 -21.60 33.72 2.87
C GLY A 203 -22.01 32.63 1.90
N ARG A 204 -21.03 31.75 1.61
CA ARG A 204 -21.21 30.60 0.73
C ARG A 204 -20.58 29.37 1.36
N THR A 205 -21.22 28.24 1.20
CA THR A 205 -20.66 26.94 1.58
C THR A 205 -20.77 25.99 0.40
N SER A 206 -19.85 25.01 0.37
CA SER A 206 -19.88 23.95 -0.62
C SER A 206 -19.64 22.61 0.08
N VAL A 207 -20.47 21.64 -0.26
CA VAL A 207 -20.32 20.27 0.22
C VAL A 207 -20.21 19.34 -0.98
N LYS A 208 -19.23 18.46 -0.94
CA LYS A 208 -19.00 17.42 -1.94
C LYS A 208 -19.31 16.08 -1.33
N TYR A 209 -20.12 15.31 -2.03
CA TYR A 209 -20.53 13.96 -1.65
C TYR A 209 -20.07 13.00 -2.73
N ALA A 210 -19.43 11.91 -2.33
CA ALA A 210 -19.08 10.81 -3.22
C ALA A 210 -19.78 9.53 -2.77
N PHE A 211 -20.17 8.70 -3.74
CA PHE A 211 -20.95 7.49 -3.51
C PHE A 211 -20.31 6.28 -4.16
N ALA A 212 -20.41 5.14 -3.49
CA ALA A 212 -20.07 3.83 -4.00
C ALA A 212 -21.21 2.88 -3.65
N ASP A 213 -21.67 2.07 -4.60
CA ASP A 213 -22.75 1.11 -4.43
C ASP A 213 -24.01 1.73 -3.77
N ASP A 214 -24.35 2.94 -4.24
CA ASP A 214 -25.49 3.76 -3.78
C ASP A 214 -25.45 4.15 -2.29
N LYS A 215 -24.25 4.10 -1.68
CA LYS A 215 -24.00 4.49 -0.29
C LYS A 215 -23.01 5.65 -0.22
N PRO A 216 -23.07 6.51 0.81
CA PRO A 216 -22.07 7.52 1.04
C PRO A 216 -20.69 6.89 1.23
N MET A 217 -19.73 7.30 0.41
CA MET A 217 -18.33 6.90 0.49
C MET A 217 -17.50 8.01 1.15
N PHE A 218 -17.75 9.26 0.75
CA PHE A 218 -16.94 10.39 1.21
C PHE A 218 -17.75 11.68 1.20
N VAL A 219 -17.59 12.49 2.25
CA VAL A 219 -18.16 13.84 2.36
C VAL A 219 -17.05 14.82 2.69
N LYS A 220 -16.97 15.91 1.95
CA LYS A 220 -16.04 17.01 2.20
C LYS A 220 -16.79 18.33 2.23
N GLN A 221 -16.87 18.94 3.41
CA GLN A 221 -17.43 20.27 3.62
C GLN A 221 -16.34 21.33 3.47
N GLN A 222 -16.62 22.37 2.73
CA GLN A 222 -15.70 23.50 2.62
C GLN A 222 -15.64 24.25 3.96
N GLY A 223 -14.45 24.30 4.56
CA GLY A 223 -14.29 24.93 5.89
C GLY A 223 -15.00 24.17 7.02
N GLY A 224 -15.22 22.86 6.85
CA GLY A 224 -15.92 22.01 7.80
C GLY A 224 -15.31 20.63 7.91
N ALA A 225 -16.15 19.65 8.18
CA ALA A 225 -15.75 18.28 8.36
C ALA A 225 -15.37 17.59 7.06
N THR A 226 -14.47 16.59 7.16
CA THR A 226 -14.19 15.59 6.13
C THR A 226 -14.46 14.22 6.74
N VAL A 227 -15.40 13.49 6.15
CA VAL A 227 -15.82 12.17 6.64
C VAL A 227 -15.79 11.18 5.48
N GLY A 228 -15.30 9.97 5.74
CA GLY A 228 -15.32 8.91 4.76
C GLY A 228 -15.57 7.56 5.41
N TRP A 229 -16.42 6.74 4.77
CA TRP A 229 -16.83 5.45 5.29
C TRP A 229 -16.28 4.31 4.45
N SER A 230 -15.85 3.24 5.11
CA SER A 230 -15.53 1.98 4.47
C SER A 230 -16.80 1.33 3.88
N ASN A 231 -16.61 0.29 3.09
CA ASN A 231 -17.73 -0.52 2.57
C ASN A 231 -18.57 -1.21 3.67
N THR A 232 -18.02 -1.36 4.89
CA THR A 232 -18.72 -1.88 6.07
C THR A 232 -19.50 -0.81 6.82
N GLY A 233 -19.37 0.47 6.44
CA GLY A 233 -20.04 1.61 7.08
C GLY A 233 -19.27 2.23 8.26
N GLU A 234 -18.04 1.78 8.51
CA GLU A 234 -17.16 2.37 9.52
C GLU A 234 -16.55 3.68 9.02
N ALA A 235 -16.55 4.73 9.86
CA ALA A 235 -15.94 6.01 9.54
C ALA A 235 -14.40 5.91 9.67
N VAL A 236 -13.72 5.66 8.56
CA VAL A 236 -12.25 5.55 8.49
C VAL A 236 -11.54 6.88 8.22
N VAL A 237 -12.27 7.87 7.68
CA VAL A 237 -11.85 9.28 7.64
C VAL A 237 -12.82 10.06 8.51
N ASN A 238 -12.32 10.75 9.51
CA ASN A 238 -13.14 11.51 10.45
C ASN A 238 -12.33 12.70 10.97
N GLU A 239 -12.44 13.82 10.29
CA GLU A 239 -11.62 15.01 10.53
C GLU A 239 -12.51 16.25 10.70
N LYS A 240 -12.33 17.00 11.79
CA LYS A 240 -12.92 18.33 12.00
C LYS A 240 -12.02 19.42 11.41
N GLN A 241 -12.61 20.54 11.04
CA GLN A 241 -11.85 21.77 10.82
C GLN A 241 -11.14 22.17 12.12
N GLY A 242 -9.83 22.42 12.01
CA GLY A 242 -9.02 22.78 13.18
C GLY A 242 -8.48 21.61 13.98
N GLY A 243 -8.76 20.37 13.56
CA GLY A 243 -8.24 19.14 14.16
C GLY A 243 -9.26 18.37 15.03
N GLY A 244 -8.91 17.13 15.32
CA GLY A 244 -9.78 16.21 16.07
C GLY A 244 -10.80 15.47 15.19
N SER A 245 -11.63 14.66 15.82
CA SER A 245 -12.66 13.82 15.19
C SER A 245 -14.06 14.19 15.67
N LEU A 246 -15.05 13.82 14.85
CA LEU A 246 -16.48 13.92 15.17
C LEU A 246 -16.92 12.73 16.03
N GLY A 247 -17.84 12.96 16.95
CA GLY A 247 -18.53 11.88 17.64
C GLY A 247 -19.69 11.32 16.79
N ASP A 248 -20.24 10.17 17.20
CA ASP A 248 -21.30 9.47 16.45
C ASP A 248 -22.52 10.37 16.17
N LYS A 249 -22.94 11.18 17.17
CA LYS A 249 -24.05 12.13 17.04
C LYS A 249 -23.79 13.27 16.04
N GLU A 250 -22.53 13.54 15.70
CA GLU A 250 -22.14 14.52 14.70
C GLU A 250 -21.96 13.88 13.33
N LEU A 251 -21.63 12.58 13.27
CA LEU A 251 -21.51 11.81 12.03
C LEU A 251 -22.85 11.49 11.39
N GLU A 252 -23.86 11.14 12.17
CA GLU A 252 -25.19 10.75 11.69
C GLU A 252 -25.85 11.84 10.80
N PRO A 253 -25.92 13.12 11.20
CA PRO A 253 -26.47 14.17 10.31
C PRO A 253 -25.70 14.34 9.01
N ILE A 254 -24.39 14.11 8.98
CA ILE A 254 -23.57 14.21 7.77
C ILE A 254 -23.90 13.05 6.81
N HIS A 255 -24.04 11.84 7.35
CA HIS A 255 -24.45 10.67 6.59
C HIS A 255 -25.85 10.86 5.99
N ASP A 256 -26.81 11.33 6.80
CA ASP A 256 -28.19 11.57 6.36
C ASP A 256 -28.28 12.64 5.29
N ALA A 257 -27.51 13.72 5.42
CA ALA A 257 -27.41 14.75 4.39
C ALA A 257 -26.85 14.20 3.07
N ALA A 258 -25.88 13.30 3.16
CA ALA A 258 -25.32 12.62 1.97
C ALA A 258 -26.38 11.72 1.31
N MET A 259 -27.14 10.96 2.08
CA MET A 259 -28.22 10.11 1.56
C MET A 259 -29.34 10.94 0.91
N LYS A 260 -29.73 12.07 1.52
CA LYS A 260 -30.71 13.00 0.90
C LYS A 260 -30.21 13.57 -0.42
N ALA A 261 -28.93 13.99 -0.47
CA ALA A 261 -28.32 14.48 -1.70
C ALA A 261 -28.27 13.39 -2.79
N PHE A 262 -27.97 12.16 -2.41
CA PHE A 262 -28.00 11.00 -3.33
C PHE A 262 -29.41 10.78 -3.90
N GLN A 263 -30.43 10.67 -3.04
CA GLN A 263 -31.82 10.40 -3.46
C GLN A 263 -32.35 11.47 -4.42
N MET A 264 -32.18 12.75 -4.06
CA MET A 264 -32.56 13.87 -4.91
C MET A 264 -31.90 13.82 -6.30
N ALA A 265 -30.60 13.52 -6.33
CA ALA A 265 -29.85 13.44 -7.58
C ALA A 265 -30.22 12.20 -8.40
N GLN A 266 -30.43 11.05 -7.75
CA GLN A 266 -30.80 9.80 -8.43
C GLN A 266 -32.18 9.88 -9.06
N GLU A 267 -33.17 10.48 -8.39
CA GLU A 267 -34.50 10.76 -8.96
C GLU A 267 -34.40 11.56 -10.25
N LYS A 268 -33.52 12.57 -10.28
CA LYS A 268 -33.31 13.40 -11.49
C LYS A 268 -32.63 12.61 -12.61
N VAL A 269 -31.66 11.76 -12.28
CA VAL A 269 -31.01 10.86 -13.24
C VAL A 269 -32.04 9.92 -13.84
N ASP A 270 -32.90 9.30 -13.03
CA ASP A 270 -33.93 8.34 -13.48
C ASP A 270 -35.03 9.01 -14.31
N ALA A 271 -35.45 10.22 -13.95
CA ALA A 271 -36.38 11.01 -14.76
C ALA A 271 -35.82 11.36 -16.14
N SER A 272 -34.49 11.56 -16.24
CA SER A 272 -33.82 11.86 -17.51
C SER A 272 -33.68 10.69 -18.48
N LYS A 273 -33.95 9.45 -18.04
CA LYS A 273 -33.99 8.24 -18.90
C LYS A 273 -35.33 8.04 -19.59
N LYS A 274 -36.39 8.67 -19.06
CA LYS A 274 -37.77 8.51 -19.58
C LYS A 274 -38.11 9.49 -20.70
N LYS A 275 -37.17 10.39 -21.02
CA LYS A 275 -37.26 11.33 -22.14
C LYS A 275 -36.37 10.89 -23.29
#